data_5e4f02cf67d84934e75143056db07c1e
#
_entry.id   5e4f02cf67d84934e75143056db07c1e
#
_cell.length_a   1.000
_cell.length_b   1.000
_cell.length_c   1.000
_cell.angle_alpha   90.00
_cell.angle_beta   90.00
_cell.angle_gamma   90.00
#
_symmetry.space_group_name_H-M   'P 1'
#
loop_
_entity.id
_entity.type
_entity.pdbx_description
1 polymer ?
#
loop_
_entity_poly.entity_id
_entity_poly.type
_entity_poly.pdbx_seq_one_letter_code
_entity_poly.pdbx_strand_id
1 'polypeptide(L)'
;NDASLEILDKLAPIYSNHWPNAYVRWKQMDYLPVPTFEYRFYGNNTDSIHKAAEILMQEMRTIPELEWVHTDFDMPSPVIEVNLDPVATSQLGVTRSNAELQIMAQTSKLKVGSIWEAGSIDGKSRTYEIPLVLKDPCNDNMKVDDVENTYISTLYGDMVPLRQMAEVKPVWHDTKIVHRNGERCISVSAEGKRGTFALSIQNHIIDFIEKMDMPVGVRSEIGGETEKNNEITPDVMVSMSLAVVL
;
A
#
# COMPACT_ATOMS: atom_id res chain seq x y z
N ASN A 1 -24.90 -15.21 -18.71
CA ASN A 1 -23.55 -15.27 -18.11
C ASN A 1 -22.43 -15.35 -19.15
N ASP A 2 -22.63 -16.02 -20.29
CA ASP A 2 -21.59 -16.13 -21.31
C ASP A 2 -21.22 -14.80 -21.97
N ALA A 3 -22.18 -13.89 -22.15
CA ALA A 3 -21.94 -12.58 -22.75
C ALA A 3 -21.02 -11.71 -21.90
N SER A 4 -21.10 -11.78 -20.55
CA SER A 4 -20.21 -10.99 -19.67
C SER A 4 -18.77 -11.51 -19.72
N LEU A 5 -18.59 -12.81 -19.87
CA LEU A 5 -17.29 -13.45 -20.02
C LEU A 5 -16.65 -13.12 -21.35
N GLU A 6 -17.43 -13.12 -22.43
CA GLU A 6 -16.97 -12.74 -23.77
C GLU A 6 -16.50 -11.28 -23.84
N ILE A 7 -17.22 -10.38 -23.15
CA ILE A 7 -16.84 -8.97 -23.04
C ILE A 7 -15.53 -8.84 -22.23
N LEU A 8 -15.41 -9.58 -21.14
CA LEU A 8 -14.23 -9.58 -20.30
C LEU A 8 -13.00 -10.06 -21.07
N ASP A 9 -13.12 -11.15 -21.82
CA ASP A 9 -12.03 -11.69 -22.65
C ASP A 9 -11.56 -10.72 -23.74
N LYS A 10 -12.46 -9.88 -24.26
CA LYS A 10 -12.13 -8.85 -25.25
C LYS A 10 -11.49 -7.60 -24.64
N LEU A 11 -11.96 -7.18 -23.46
CA LEU A 11 -11.52 -5.92 -22.84
C LEU A 11 -10.27 -6.08 -21.96
N ALA A 12 -10.13 -7.19 -21.25
CA ALA A 12 -9.01 -7.38 -20.34
C ALA A 12 -7.63 -7.23 -21.01
N PRO A 13 -7.33 -7.84 -22.17
CA PRO A 13 -6.03 -7.67 -22.82
C PRO A 13 -5.74 -6.23 -23.25
N ILE A 14 -6.79 -5.46 -23.59
CA ILE A 14 -6.65 -4.07 -24.07
C ILE A 14 -6.31 -3.15 -22.89
N TYR A 15 -7.02 -3.30 -21.77
CA TYR A 15 -6.94 -2.34 -20.68
C TYR A 15 -6.00 -2.74 -19.55
N SER A 16 -5.65 -4.02 -19.39
CA SER A 16 -4.73 -4.47 -18.33
C SER A 16 -3.34 -3.84 -18.44
N ASN A 17 -2.87 -3.57 -19.67
CA ASN A 17 -1.56 -3.00 -19.95
C ASN A 17 -1.62 -1.51 -20.37
N HIS A 18 -2.79 -0.88 -20.28
CA HIS A 18 -2.96 0.49 -20.74
C HIS A 18 -2.31 1.53 -19.81
N TRP A 19 -2.24 1.24 -18.53
CA TRP A 19 -1.67 2.13 -17.52
C TRP A 19 -0.39 1.53 -16.92
N PRO A 20 0.80 2.03 -17.31
CA PRO A 20 2.07 1.46 -16.85
C PRO A 20 2.31 1.59 -15.34
N ASN A 21 1.62 2.55 -14.68
CA ASN A 21 1.75 2.81 -13.25
C ASN A 21 0.56 2.29 -12.43
N ALA A 22 -0.31 1.47 -13.03
CA ALA A 22 -1.47 0.91 -12.36
C ALA A 22 -1.56 -0.59 -12.60
N TYR A 23 -1.86 -1.32 -11.54
CA TYR A 23 -2.16 -2.74 -11.61
C TYR A 23 -3.66 -2.93 -11.81
N VAL A 24 -4.07 -3.35 -13.01
CA VAL A 24 -5.48 -3.47 -13.38
C VAL A 24 -5.85 -4.94 -13.47
N ARG A 25 -6.80 -5.36 -12.65
CA ARG A 25 -7.35 -6.71 -12.62
C ARG A 25 -8.80 -6.71 -13.09
N TRP A 26 -9.13 -7.65 -13.97
CA TRP A 26 -10.47 -7.89 -14.44
C TRP A 26 -10.96 -9.24 -13.90
N LYS A 27 -11.95 -9.20 -13.03
CA LYS A 27 -12.55 -10.42 -12.47
C LYS A 27 -14.06 -10.37 -12.68
N GLN A 28 -14.65 -11.52 -12.98
CA GLN A 28 -16.10 -11.66 -12.92
C GLN A 28 -16.54 -11.49 -11.46
N MET A 29 -17.68 -10.85 -11.25
CA MET A 29 -18.23 -10.70 -9.91
C MET A 29 -18.45 -12.07 -9.27
N ASP A 30 -17.78 -12.30 -8.16
CA ASP A 30 -17.84 -13.54 -7.40
C ASP A 30 -18.42 -13.26 -6.00
N TYR A 31 -18.97 -14.30 -5.38
CA TYR A 31 -19.50 -14.22 -4.01
C TYR A 31 -18.38 -14.05 -2.96
N LEU A 32 -17.16 -14.48 -3.28
CA LEU A 32 -15.99 -14.35 -2.42
C LEU A 32 -15.03 -13.30 -3.00
N PRO A 33 -14.98 -12.09 -2.43
CA PRO A 33 -14.09 -11.02 -2.92
C PRO A 33 -12.65 -11.20 -2.45
N VAL A 34 -12.18 -12.44 -2.36
CA VAL A 34 -10.82 -12.81 -1.97
C VAL A 34 -10.06 -13.35 -3.18
N PRO A 35 -8.70 -13.23 -3.21
CA PRO A 35 -7.91 -13.84 -4.26
C PRO A 35 -8.01 -15.37 -4.23
N THR A 36 -7.90 -16.02 -5.38
CA THR A 36 -7.90 -17.50 -5.46
C THR A 36 -6.71 -18.08 -4.70
N PHE A 37 -5.54 -17.48 -4.89
CA PHE A 37 -4.32 -17.84 -4.18
C PHE A 37 -3.82 -16.65 -3.38
N GLU A 38 -3.60 -16.85 -2.09
CA GLU A 38 -3.01 -15.85 -1.21
C GLU A 38 -2.09 -16.56 -0.21
N TYR A 39 -0.87 -16.06 -0.10
CA TYR A 39 0.13 -16.54 0.85
C TYR A 39 0.68 -15.36 1.62
N ARG A 40 0.68 -15.44 2.92
CA ARG A 40 1.05 -14.38 3.84
C ARG A 40 2.33 -14.73 4.55
N PHE A 41 3.26 -13.80 4.57
CA PHE A 41 4.51 -13.90 5.32
C PHE A 41 4.49 -12.94 6.49
N TYR A 42 4.80 -13.45 7.67
CA TYR A 42 4.81 -12.70 8.93
C TYR A 42 6.20 -12.67 9.51
N GLY A 43 6.55 -11.57 10.20
CA GLY A 43 7.81 -11.43 10.91
C GLY A 43 8.04 -10.02 11.44
N ASN A 44 9.12 -9.84 12.18
CA ASN A 44 9.45 -8.53 12.76
C ASN A 44 10.30 -7.65 11.83
N ASN A 45 11.04 -8.27 10.90
CA ASN A 45 11.91 -7.56 9.97
C ASN A 45 11.25 -7.49 8.59
N THR A 46 10.95 -6.27 8.12
CA THR A 46 10.28 -6.03 6.83
C THR A 46 11.10 -6.56 5.66
N ASP A 47 12.43 -6.38 5.66
CA ASP A 47 13.29 -6.83 4.57
C ASP A 47 13.29 -8.36 4.43
N SER A 48 13.28 -9.07 5.57
CA SER A 48 13.22 -10.54 5.59
C SER A 48 11.88 -11.06 5.05
N ILE A 49 10.78 -10.43 5.45
CA ILE A 49 9.44 -10.78 4.96
C ILE A 49 9.33 -10.46 3.46
N HIS A 50 9.80 -9.29 3.04
CA HIS A 50 9.78 -8.87 1.64
C HIS A 50 10.59 -9.83 0.76
N LYS A 51 11.79 -10.23 1.21
CA LYS A 51 12.62 -11.21 0.50
C LYS A 51 11.91 -12.56 0.32
N ALA A 52 11.25 -13.06 1.36
CA ALA A 52 10.48 -14.31 1.27
C ALA A 52 9.31 -14.17 0.28
N ALA A 53 8.56 -13.06 0.34
CA ALA A 53 7.47 -12.77 -0.57
C ALA A 53 7.95 -12.64 -2.02
N GLU A 54 9.10 -12.02 -2.26
CA GLU A 54 9.68 -11.85 -3.59
C GLU A 54 10.11 -13.19 -4.21
N ILE A 55 10.74 -14.07 -3.42
CA ILE A 55 11.11 -15.42 -3.87
C ILE A 55 9.84 -16.19 -4.29
N LEU A 56 8.79 -16.18 -3.48
CA LEU A 56 7.53 -16.83 -3.83
C LEU A 56 6.89 -16.20 -5.07
N MET A 57 6.89 -14.89 -5.17
CA MET A 57 6.30 -14.18 -6.31
C MET A 57 7.03 -14.50 -7.61
N GLN A 58 8.35 -14.68 -7.58
CA GLN A 58 9.14 -15.12 -8.73
C GLN A 58 8.74 -16.53 -9.15
N GLU A 59 8.61 -17.48 -8.22
CA GLU A 59 8.15 -18.85 -8.52
C GLU A 59 6.74 -18.84 -9.12
N MET A 60 5.79 -18.14 -8.50
CA MET A 60 4.42 -18.06 -8.99
C MET A 60 4.31 -17.49 -10.41
N ARG A 61 5.20 -16.57 -10.79
CA ARG A 61 5.26 -16.02 -12.16
C ARG A 61 5.76 -17.04 -13.20
N THR A 62 6.42 -18.12 -12.79
CA THR A 62 6.82 -19.20 -13.70
C THR A 62 5.68 -20.15 -14.05
N ILE A 63 4.59 -20.14 -13.28
CA ILE A 63 3.43 -21.00 -13.45
C ILE A 63 2.52 -20.40 -14.54
N PRO A 64 2.39 -21.03 -15.72
CA PRO A 64 1.65 -20.45 -16.86
C PRO A 64 0.15 -20.28 -16.61
N GLU A 65 -0.40 -21.05 -15.68
CA GLU A 65 -1.81 -21.06 -15.30
C GLU A 65 -2.18 -19.94 -14.37
N LEU A 66 -1.18 -19.25 -13.77
CA LEU A 66 -1.40 -18.09 -12.92
C LEU A 66 -1.39 -16.79 -13.73
N GLU A 67 -2.16 -15.84 -13.23
CA GLU A 67 -2.17 -14.46 -13.69
C GLU A 67 -2.30 -13.50 -12.51
N TRP A 68 -1.95 -12.22 -12.74
CA TRP A 68 -2.00 -11.17 -11.71
C TRP A 68 -1.26 -11.49 -10.42
N VAL A 69 -0.08 -12.12 -10.55
CA VAL A 69 0.81 -12.34 -9.40
C VAL A 69 1.32 -11.00 -8.88
N HIS A 70 0.93 -10.64 -7.68
CA HIS A 70 1.27 -9.37 -7.06
C HIS A 70 1.42 -9.49 -5.54
N THR A 71 1.96 -8.47 -4.93
CA THR A 71 2.07 -8.32 -3.47
C THR A 71 1.32 -7.08 -3.00
N ASP A 72 0.88 -7.10 -1.75
CA ASP A 72 0.33 -5.92 -1.06
C ASP A 72 1.42 -4.98 -0.52
N PHE A 73 2.70 -5.35 -0.69
CA PHE A 73 3.83 -4.49 -0.37
C PHE A 73 4.06 -3.51 -1.52
N ASP A 74 3.75 -2.24 -1.26
CA ASP A 74 4.00 -1.18 -2.23
C ASP A 74 5.49 -0.82 -2.27
N MET A 75 5.99 -0.45 -3.46
CA MET A 75 7.37 0.00 -3.60
C MET A 75 7.66 1.17 -2.66
N PRO A 76 8.82 1.17 -1.99
CA PRO A 76 9.24 2.32 -1.20
C PRO A 76 9.19 3.61 -2.02
N SER A 77 8.73 4.69 -1.41
CA SER A 77 8.73 6.00 -2.05
C SER A 77 9.84 6.89 -1.52
N PRO A 78 10.41 7.76 -2.35
CA PRO A 78 11.40 8.72 -1.89
C PRO A 78 10.72 9.77 -1.00
N VAL A 79 11.29 10.00 0.17
CA VAL A 79 10.87 11.00 1.15
C VAL A 79 12.08 11.86 1.50
N ILE A 80 11.86 13.14 1.69
CA ILE A 80 12.89 14.05 2.21
C ILE A 80 12.81 14.00 3.74
N GLU A 81 13.83 13.40 4.35
CA GLU A 81 13.97 13.36 5.80
C GLU A 81 14.74 14.59 6.28
N VAL A 82 14.17 15.29 7.26
CA VAL A 82 14.77 16.47 7.89
C VAL A 82 15.06 16.16 9.34
N ASN A 83 16.34 15.95 9.66
CA ASN A 83 16.80 15.65 11.00
C ASN A 83 17.33 16.91 11.68
N LEU A 84 16.53 17.51 12.57
CA LEU A 84 16.90 18.68 13.35
C LEU A 84 17.95 18.33 14.40
N ASP A 85 19.06 19.09 14.44
CA ASP A 85 20.04 19.03 15.53
C ASP A 85 19.48 19.79 16.75
N PRO A 86 19.24 19.11 17.89
CA PRO A 86 18.68 19.76 19.08
C PRO A 86 19.59 20.86 19.66
N VAL A 87 20.91 20.72 19.53
CA VAL A 87 21.87 21.69 20.05
C VAL A 87 21.88 22.93 19.18
N ALA A 88 22.01 22.78 17.86
CA ALA A 88 22.01 23.88 16.91
C ALA A 88 20.67 24.65 16.94
N THR A 89 19.53 23.95 16.98
CA THR A 89 18.21 24.59 17.07
C THR A 89 18.05 25.41 18.34
N SER A 90 18.50 24.90 19.47
CA SER A 90 18.46 25.59 20.74
C SER A 90 19.34 26.84 20.74
N GLN A 91 20.58 26.76 20.22
CA GLN A 91 21.49 27.88 20.12
C GLN A 91 20.97 29.01 19.22
N LEU A 92 20.25 28.64 18.15
CA LEU A 92 19.66 29.60 17.20
C LEU A 92 18.31 30.15 17.68
N GLY A 93 17.82 29.74 18.86
CA GLY A 93 16.53 30.15 19.36
C GLY A 93 15.35 29.64 18.52
N VAL A 94 15.47 28.45 17.97
CA VAL A 94 14.39 27.80 17.20
C VAL A 94 13.85 26.63 17.99
N THR A 95 12.55 26.58 18.22
CA THR A 95 11.92 25.39 18.79
C THR A 95 11.60 24.38 17.68
N ARG A 96 11.67 23.09 18.02
CA ARG A 96 11.36 22.02 17.09
C ARG A 96 9.99 22.21 16.44
N SER A 97 8.95 22.47 17.23
CA SER A 97 7.59 22.65 16.74
C SER A 97 7.45 23.84 15.79
N ASN A 98 8.19 24.92 16.05
CA ASN A 98 8.19 26.10 15.16
C ASN A 98 8.89 25.79 13.83
N ALA A 99 10.02 25.07 13.86
CA ALA A 99 10.72 24.64 12.66
C ALA A 99 9.83 23.71 11.82
N GLU A 100 9.23 22.68 12.44
CA GLU A 100 8.33 21.73 11.77
C GLU A 100 7.14 22.44 11.09
N LEU A 101 6.50 23.38 11.79
CA LEU A 101 5.38 24.17 11.25
C LEU A 101 5.80 25.02 10.05
N GLN A 102 6.95 25.70 10.14
CA GLN A 102 7.45 26.54 9.06
C GLN A 102 7.88 25.71 7.84
N ILE A 103 8.56 24.57 8.06
CA ILE A 103 8.90 23.64 6.97
C ILE A 103 7.63 23.13 6.30
N MET A 104 6.63 22.71 7.08
CA MET A 104 5.35 22.23 6.55
C MET A 104 4.63 23.33 5.76
N ALA A 105 4.63 24.56 6.22
CA ALA A 105 3.99 25.68 5.53
C ALA A 105 4.67 26.00 4.18
N GLN A 106 5.99 25.84 4.10
CA GLN A 106 6.76 26.13 2.90
C GLN A 106 6.82 24.96 1.92
N THR A 107 6.78 23.71 2.40
CA THR A 107 6.89 22.50 1.56
C THR A 107 5.54 21.89 1.19
N SER A 108 4.47 22.21 1.91
CA SER A 108 3.15 21.60 1.75
C SER A 108 2.06 22.65 1.60
N LYS A 109 0.89 22.19 1.18
CA LYS A 109 -0.31 23.03 1.18
C LYS A 109 -0.92 23.04 2.58
N LEU A 110 -0.83 24.16 3.27
CA LEU A 110 -1.41 24.32 4.61
C LEU A 110 -2.89 24.73 4.50
N LYS A 111 -3.81 23.87 4.95
CA LYS A 111 -5.23 24.23 5.07
C LYS A 111 -5.39 25.21 6.23
N VAL A 112 -5.71 26.46 5.94
CA VAL A 112 -5.88 27.53 6.92
C VAL A 112 -7.33 27.80 7.27
N GLY A 113 -8.29 27.25 6.49
CA GLY A 113 -9.72 27.41 6.73
C GLY A 113 -10.56 26.78 5.64
N SER A 114 -11.84 27.07 5.65
CA SER A 114 -12.79 26.61 4.64
C SER A 114 -13.86 27.69 4.38
N ILE A 115 -14.29 27.77 3.13
CA ILE A 115 -15.43 28.58 2.70
C ILE A 115 -16.53 27.59 2.30
N TRP A 116 -17.77 27.90 2.67
CA TRP A 116 -18.93 27.09 2.32
C TRP A 116 -19.69 27.80 1.20
N GLU A 117 -19.84 27.12 0.08
CA GLU A 117 -20.58 27.66 -1.07
C GLU A 117 -21.81 26.80 -1.35
N ALA A 118 -22.94 27.46 -1.56
CA ALA A 118 -24.16 26.79 -2.01
C ALA A 118 -24.13 26.64 -3.53
N GLY A 119 -24.16 25.40 -3.99
CA GLY A 119 -24.20 25.08 -5.41
C GLY A 119 -25.33 24.11 -5.74
N SER A 120 -25.58 23.88 -7.02
CA SER A 120 -26.56 22.90 -7.51
C SER A 120 -25.87 21.90 -8.43
N ILE A 121 -25.94 20.61 -8.08
CA ILE A 121 -25.59 19.50 -8.96
C ILE A 121 -26.83 18.65 -9.17
N ASP A 122 -27.14 18.29 -10.41
CA ASP A 122 -28.29 17.46 -10.80
C ASP A 122 -29.64 18.01 -10.26
N GLY A 123 -29.77 19.36 -10.25
CA GLY A 123 -30.99 20.03 -9.77
C GLY A 123 -31.23 19.97 -8.26
N LYS A 124 -30.27 19.44 -7.48
CA LYS A 124 -30.31 19.41 -6.02
C LYS A 124 -29.37 20.46 -5.45
N SER A 125 -29.90 21.31 -4.58
CA SER A 125 -29.08 22.28 -3.82
C SER A 125 -28.21 21.52 -2.83
N ARG A 126 -26.88 21.74 -2.88
CA ARG A 126 -25.89 21.20 -1.95
C ARG A 126 -24.95 22.30 -1.52
N THR A 127 -24.45 22.19 -0.30
CA THR A 127 -23.40 23.05 0.21
C THR A 127 -22.07 22.32 0.11
N TYR A 128 -21.08 22.97 -0.50
CA TYR A 128 -19.73 22.44 -0.70
C TYR A 128 -18.76 23.16 0.23
N GLU A 129 -17.89 22.38 0.84
CA GLU A 129 -16.73 22.90 1.53
C GLU A 129 -15.60 23.14 0.54
N ILE A 130 -15.18 24.38 0.40
CA ILE A 130 -14.01 24.76 -0.40
C ILE A 130 -12.87 25.04 0.57
N PRO A 131 -11.81 24.20 0.59
CA PRO A 131 -10.69 24.44 1.50
C PRO A 131 -9.90 25.69 1.08
N LEU A 132 -9.62 26.56 2.04
CA LEU A 132 -8.70 27.66 1.87
C LEU A 132 -7.29 27.15 2.20
N VAL A 133 -6.41 27.20 1.20
CA VAL A 133 -5.07 26.62 1.30
C VAL A 133 -4.01 27.72 1.10
N LEU A 134 -3.12 27.82 2.06
CA LEU A 134 -1.90 28.63 1.92
C LEU A 134 -0.83 27.77 1.23
N LYS A 135 -0.23 28.30 0.16
CA LYS A 135 0.79 27.62 -0.63
C LYS A 135 1.86 28.61 -1.05
N ASP A 136 3.13 28.21 -0.93
CA ASP A 136 4.24 28.95 -1.54
C ASP A 136 4.21 28.72 -3.07
N PRO A 137 4.30 29.75 -3.91
CA PRO A 137 4.34 29.60 -5.37
C PRO A 137 5.48 28.72 -5.88
N CYS A 138 6.60 28.63 -5.15
CA CYS A 138 7.78 27.84 -5.53
C CYS A 138 7.63 26.34 -5.21
N ASN A 139 6.58 25.93 -4.50
CA ASN A 139 6.43 24.60 -3.94
C ASN A 139 6.20 23.47 -4.99
N ASP A 140 5.71 23.79 -6.19
CA ASP A 140 5.39 22.75 -7.19
C ASP A 140 6.63 22.10 -7.82
N ASN A 141 7.82 22.70 -7.71
CA ASN A 141 9.07 22.21 -8.30
C ASN A 141 10.23 22.22 -7.29
N MET A 142 9.93 22.11 -6.01
CA MET A 142 10.92 22.14 -4.94
C MET A 142 11.86 20.93 -5.02
N LYS A 143 13.15 21.20 -4.96
CA LYS A 143 14.24 20.19 -4.92
C LYS A 143 14.74 20.03 -3.48
N VAL A 144 15.55 19.00 -3.25
CA VAL A 144 16.18 18.77 -1.93
C VAL A 144 16.99 19.98 -1.49
N ASP A 145 17.78 20.57 -2.40
CA ASP A 145 18.59 21.77 -2.14
C ASP A 145 17.74 22.98 -1.74
N ASP A 146 16.52 23.09 -2.29
CA ASP A 146 15.60 24.18 -1.93
C ASP A 146 15.09 24.02 -0.51
N VAL A 147 14.87 22.78 -0.05
CA VAL A 147 14.49 22.48 1.34
C VAL A 147 15.61 22.83 2.30
N GLU A 148 16.86 22.47 1.99
CA GLU A 148 18.05 22.85 2.80
C GLU A 148 18.21 24.34 2.97
N ASN A 149 17.89 25.10 1.92
CA ASN A 149 18.01 26.56 1.90
C ASN A 149 16.73 27.28 2.36
N THR A 150 15.71 26.55 2.81
CA THR A 150 14.51 27.12 3.40
C THR A 150 14.86 27.93 4.66
N TYR A 151 14.37 29.15 4.75
CA TYR A 151 14.61 30.03 5.90
C TYR A 151 13.60 29.78 7.01
N ILE A 152 14.12 29.61 8.23
CA ILE A 152 13.34 29.42 9.45
C ILE A 152 13.48 30.65 10.33
N SER A 153 12.36 31.23 10.77
CA SER A 153 12.33 32.34 11.68
C SER A 153 12.67 31.90 13.10
N THR A 154 13.59 32.59 13.74
CA THR A 154 13.98 32.37 15.14
C THR A 154 13.04 33.12 16.10
N LEU A 155 13.11 32.83 17.39
CA LEU A 155 12.39 33.57 18.44
C LEU A 155 12.88 35.02 18.56
N TYR A 156 14.08 35.35 18.06
CA TYR A 156 14.68 36.67 18.10
C TYR A 156 14.33 37.52 16.87
N GLY A 157 13.61 36.96 15.91
CA GLY A 157 13.19 37.66 14.69
C GLY A 157 14.18 37.52 13.52
N ASP A 158 15.27 36.81 13.71
CA ASP A 158 16.23 36.53 12.65
C ASP A 158 15.74 35.38 11.76
N MET A 159 16.25 35.31 10.52
CA MET A 159 15.96 34.26 9.55
C MET A 159 17.23 33.41 9.32
N VAL A 160 17.15 32.13 9.58
CA VAL A 160 18.29 31.21 9.50
C VAL A 160 17.96 30.08 8.51
N PRO A 161 18.85 29.73 7.56
CA PRO A 161 18.62 28.65 6.64
C PRO A 161 18.65 27.29 7.38
N LEU A 162 17.75 26.39 6.98
CA LEU A 162 17.53 25.08 7.61
C LEU A 162 18.83 24.24 7.70
N ARG A 163 19.72 24.31 6.71
CA ARG A 163 21.02 23.61 6.69
C ARG A 163 21.93 23.93 7.88
N GLN A 164 21.71 25.01 8.61
CA GLN A 164 22.49 25.33 9.81
C GLN A 164 22.01 24.58 11.06
N MET A 165 20.82 24.02 11.02
CA MET A 165 20.21 23.35 12.17
C MET A 165 19.64 21.97 11.87
N ALA A 166 19.74 21.51 10.61
CA ALA A 166 19.22 20.22 10.19
C ALA A 166 20.07 19.57 9.11
N GLU A 167 20.09 18.25 9.14
CA GLU A 167 20.52 17.42 8.02
C GLU A 167 19.30 17.07 7.17
N VAL A 168 19.37 17.36 5.86
CA VAL A 168 18.30 17.06 4.90
C VAL A 168 18.82 16.00 3.93
N LYS A 169 18.10 14.88 3.82
CA LYS A 169 18.50 13.81 2.89
C LYS A 169 17.32 13.10 2.28
N PRO A 170 17.40 12.68 1.01
CA PRO A 170 16.42 11.79 0.43
C PRO A 170 16.64 10.37 0.98
N VAL A 171 15.58 9.77 1.47
CA VAL A 171 15.55 8.37 1.94
C VAL A 171 14.37 7.64 1.33
N TRP A 172 14.48 6.32 1.25
CA TRP A 172 13.38 5.49 0.80
C TRP A 172 12.63 4.96 2.00
N HIS A 173 11.34 5.27 2.08
CA HIS A 173 10.46 4.76 3.13
C HIS A 173 9.42 3.83 2.57
N ASP A 174 9.08 2.79 3.34
CA ASP A 174 7.98 1.90 3.01
C ASP A 174 6.68 2.71 2.96
N THR A 175 6.00 2.66 1.83
CA THR A 175 4.75 3.41 1.60
C THR A 175 3.60 2.86 2.41
N LYS A 176 3.64 1.54 2.68
CA LYS A 176 2.59 0.82 3.37
C LYS A 176 3.18 -0.27 4.25
N ILE A 177 2.79 -0.28 5.50
CA ILE A 177 3.13 -1.35 6.45
C ILE A 177 1.82 -1.99 6.89
N VAL A 178 1.63 -3.26 6.54
CA VAL A 178 0.43 -4.02 6.90
C VAL A 178 0.71 -4.80 8.18
N HIS A 179 -0.23 -4.76 9.11
CA HIS A 179 -0.23 -5.61 10.30
C HIS A 179 -1.51 -6.45 10.30
N ARG A 180 -1.35 -7.75 10.57
CA ARG A 180 -2.46 -8.68 10.78
C ARG A 180 -2.25 -9.37 12.14
N ASN A 181 -3.25 -9.30 13.01
CA ASN A 181 -3.16 -9.83 14.38
C ASN A 181 -1.96 -9.29 15.19
N GLY A 182 -1.57 -8.02 14.93
CA GLY A 182 -0.46 -7.36 15.63
C GLY A 182 0.93 -7.64 15.05
N GLU A 183 1.09 -8.58 14.12
CA GLU A 183 2.35 -8.88 13.44
C GLU A 183 2.41 -8.23 12.06
N ARG A 184 3.61 -7.82 11.64
CA ARG A 184 3.83 -7.34 10.26
C ARG A 184 3.58 -8.47 9.27
N CYS A 185 2.88 -8.15 8.19
CA CYS A 185 2.47 -9.11 7.18
C CYS A 185 2.69 -8.55 5.79
N ILE A 186 3.20 -9.38 4.89
CA ILE A 186 3.21 -9.13 3.45
C ILE A 186 2.49 -10.30 2.80
N SER A 187 1.48 -9.98 1.97
CA SER A 187 0.71 -10.98 1.24
C SER A 187 1.15 -11.03 -0.23
N VAL A 188 1.28 -12.23 -0.75
CA VAL A 188 1.43 -12.51 -2.19
C VAL A 188 0.15 -13.13 -2.69
N SER A 189 -0.44 -12.55 -3.71
CA SER A 189 -1.73 -12.97 -4.26
C SER A 189 -1.63 -13.23 -5.75
N ALA A 190 -2.43 -14.18 -6.24
CA ALA A 190 -2.60 -14.46 -7.66
C ALA A 190 -3.99 -14.99 -7.96
N GLU A 191 -4.37 -14.91 -9.24
CA GLU A 191 -5.57 -15.55 -9.77
C GLU A 191 -5.19 -16.69 -10.71
N GLY A 192 -6.01 -17.72 -10.72
CA GLY A 192 -5.90 -18.80 -11.72
C GLY A 192 -6.59 -18.38 -13.02
N LYS A 193 -5.98 -18.71 -14.15
CA LYS A 193 -6.65 -18.57 -15.44
C LYS A 193 -7.90 -19.43 -15.47
N ARG A 194 -8.87 -19.01 -16.26
CA ARG A 194 -10.15 -19.73 -16.37
C ARG A 194 -9.94 -21.19 -16.79
N GLY A 195 -10.63 -22.11 -16.10
CA GLY A 195 -10.52 -23.55 -16.34
C GLY A 195 -9.32 -24.24 -15.68
N THR A 196 -8.56 -23.49 -14.90
CA THR A 196 -7.42 -24.04 -14.15
C THR A 196 -7.89 -24.83 -12.94
N PHE A 197 -7.24 -25.95 -12.68
CA PHE A 197 -7.50 -26.75 -11.49
C PHE A 197 -6.70 -26.21 -10.30
N ALA A 198 -7.35 -25.40 -9.47
CA ALA A 198 -6.71 -24.66 -8.40
C ALA A 198 -5.91 -25.53 -7.41
N LEU A 199 -6.40 -26.73 -7.09
CA LEU A 199 -5.76 -27.61 -6.10
C LEU A 199 -4.36 -28.08 -6.51
N SER A 200 -4.12 -28.35 -7.80
CA SER A 200 -2.79 -28.77 -8.27
C SER A 200 -1.76 -27.67 -8.15
N ILE A 201 -2.15 -26.44 -8.47
CA ILE A 201 -1.30 -25.26 -8.32
C ILE A 201 -1.03 -24.99 -6.86
N GLN A 202 -2.07 -25.04 -6.02
CA GLN A 202 -1.94 -24.84 -4.59
C GLN A 202 -0.95 -25.81 -3.96
N ASN A 203 -1.05 -27.10 -4.28
CA ASN A 203 -0.12 -28.11 -3.79
C ASN A 203 1.31 -27.82 -4.23
N HIS A 204 1.52 -27.43 -5.49
CA HIS A 204 2.84 -27.05 -5.99
C HIS A 204 3.43 -25.88 -5.22
N ILE A 205 2.64 -24.84 -4.96
CA ILE A 205 3.11 -23.65 -4.22
C ILE A 205 3.39 -23.97 -2.75
N ILE A 206 2.57 -24.81 -2.10
CA ILE A 206 2.79 -25.27 -0.73
C ILE A 206 4.11 -26.05 -0.65
N ASP A 207 4.30 -27.02 -1.54
CA ASP A 207 5.53 -27.79 -1.65
C ASP A 207 6.77 -26.92 -1.88
N PHE A 208 6.63 -25.84 -2.66
CA PHE A 208 7.70 -24.86 -2.85
C PHE A 208 8.01 -24.09 -1.57
N ILE A 209 6.98 -23.57 -0.87
CA ILE A 209 7.14 -22.84 0.38
C ILE A 209 7.81 -23.70 1.47
N GLU A 210 7.45 -24.99 1.56
CA GLU A 210 8.05 -25.92 2.51
C GLU A 210 9.53 -26.21 2.23
N LYS A 211 9.93 -26.13 0.97
CA LYS A 211 11.32 -26.41 0.53
C LYS A 211 12.18 -25.16 0.43
N MET A 212 11.56 -23.96 0.38
CA MET A 212 12.32 -22.71 0.28
C MET A 212 13.09 -22.43 1.57
N ASP A 213 14.28 -21.82 1.43
CA ASP A 213 15.07 -21.35 2.56
C ASP A 213 14.42 -20.10 3.17
N MET A 214 13.55 -20.35 4.16
CA MET A 214 12.80 -19.30 4.82
C MET A 214 13.74 -18.41 5.65
N PRO A 215 13.74 -17.07 5.46
CA PRO A 215 14.55 -16.18 6.29
C PRO A 215 14.22 -16.32 7.79
N VAL A 216 15.24 -16.18 8.64
CA VAL A 216 15.09 -16.36 10.09
C VAL A 216 14.03 -15.40 10.64
N GLY A 217 13.09 -15.94 11.41
CA GLY A 217 12.02 -15.17 12.04
C GLY A 217 10.84 -14.85 11.10
N VAL A 218 10.80 -15.45 9.90
CA VAL A 218 9.66 -15.36 8.98
C VAL A 218 8.86 -16.67 9.06
N ARG A 219 7.54 -16.55 9.12
CA ARG A 219 6.60 -17.66 9.00
C ARG A 219 5.63 -17.41 7.85
N SER A 220 5.11 -18.45 7.26
CA SER A 220 4.10 -18.38 6.19
C SER A 220 2.74 -18.89 6.67
N GLU A 221 1.68 -18.39 6.05
CA GLU A 221 0.30 -18.80 6.27
C GLU A 221 -0.46 -18.76 4.94
N ILE A 222 -1.36 -19.71 4.73
CA ILE A 222 -2.20 -19.75 3.55
C ILE A 222 -3.46 -18.91 3.81
N GLY A 223 -3.79 -18.05 2.86
CA GLY A 223 -4.99 -17.21 2.86
C GLY A 223 -5.91 -17.47 1.67
N GLY A 224 -6.68 -16.45 1.32
CA GLY A 224 -7.54 -16.45 0.13
C GLY A 224 -8.71 -17.42 0.20
N GLU A 225 -9.06 -18.00 -0.95
CA GLU A 225 -10.18 -18.96 -1.04
C GLU A 225 -9.97 -20.19 -0.19
N THR A 226 -8.72 -20.65 -0.03
CA THR A 226 -8.38 -21.82 0.77
C THR A 226 -8.70 -21.61 2.25
N GLU A 227 -8.32 -20.45 2.81
CA GLU A 227 -8.65 -20.09 4.18
C GLU A 227 -10.17 -20.09 4.38
N LYS A 228 -10.90 -19.47 3.46
CA LYS A 228 -12.36 -19.40 3.52
C LYS A 228 -13.03 -20.78 3.40
N ASN A 229 -12.55 -21.61 2.50
CA ASN A 229 -13.05 -22.97 2.37
C ASN A 229 -12.79 -23.80 3.63
N ASN A 230 -11.62 -23.67 4.24
CA ASN A 230 -11.28 -24.36 5.48
C ASN A 230 -12.13 -23.88 6.68
N GLU A 231 -12.49 -22.61 6.72
CA GLU A 231 -13.41 -22.05 7.73
C GLU A 231 -14.84 -22.59 7.57
N ILE A 232 -15.34 -22.69 6.34
CA ILE A 232 -16.75 -23.04 6.06
C ILE A 232 -16.97 -24.56 6.03
N THR A 233 -16.01 -25.34 5.57
CA THR A 233 -16.15 -26.80 5.38
C THR A 233 -16.60 -27.55 6.63
N PRO A 234 -16.06 -27.31 7.84
CA PRO A 234 -16.51 -27.98 9.06
C PRO A 234 -17.99 -27.75 9.35
N ASP A 235 -18.46 -26.51 9.22
CA ASP A 235 -19.86 -26.14 9.50
C ASP A 235 -20.84 -26.79 8.52
N VAL A 236 -20.43 -26.86 7.24
CA VAL A 236 -21.20 -27.54 6.20
C VAL A 236 -21.25 -29.06 6.46
N MET A 237 -20.11 -29.67 6.84
CA MET A 237 -20.07 -31.09 7.18
C MET A 237 -20.96 -31.45 8.38
N VAL A 238 -20.94 -30.63 9.42
CA VAL A 238 -21.81 -30.80 10.60
C VAL A 238 -23.29 -30.69 10.19
N SER A 239 -23.63 -29.69 9.39
CA SER A 239 -24.99 -29.47 8.91
C SER A 239 -25.49 -30.63 8.03
N MET A 240 -24.65 -31.11 7.12
CA MET A 240 -24.96 -32.27 6.29
C MET A 240 -25.12 -33.56 7.11
N SER A 241 -24.24 -33.78 8.09
CA SER A 241 -24.35 -34.94 8.98
C SER A 241 -25.67 -34.94 9.76
N LEU A 242 -26.08 -33.78 10.25
CA LEU A 242 -27.35 -33.61 10.94
C LEU A 242 -28.55 -33.87 10.02
N ALA A 243 -28.50 -33.40 8.77
CA ALA A 243 -29.55 -33.61 7.77
C ALA A 243 -29.69 -35.08 7.32
N VAL A 244 -28.61 -35.87 7.40
CA VAL A 244 -28.67 -37.32 7.09
C VAL A 244 -29.23 -38.14 8.26
N VAL A 245 -29.12 -37.65 9.50
CA VAL A 245 -29.59 -38.32 10.72
C VAL A 245 -31.08 -38.03 11.01
N LEU A 246 -31.60 -36.91 10.52
CA LEU A 246 -33.02 -36.51 10.62
C LEU A 246 -33.84 -37.15 9.49
#